data_53c746b4b7e4336f6deb04cd8fdc772d
#
_entry.id   53c746b4b7e4336f6deb04cd8fdc772d
#
_cell.length_a   1.000
_cell.length_b   1.000
_cell.length_c   1.000
_cell.angle_alpha   90.00
_cell.angle_beta   90.00
_cell.angle_gamma   90.00
#
_symmetry.space_group_name_H-M   'P 1'
#
loop_
_entity.id
_entity.type
_entity.pdbx_description
1 polymer ?
#
loop_
_entity_poly.entity_id
_entity_poly.type
_entity_poly.pdbx_seq_one_letter_code
_entity_poly.pdbx_strand_id
1 'polypeptide(L)'
;MTRACATQVQQHAAPTWGQVPIPVVYAASEQEAPPGAWVIAILDDPDQADALGWHTEEQGDLIYGRVFAAPVLDNGGAVLSGALTVSGVLSHEVLETLVDPHVNLWADNGNGDAYALEIGDPVESDSYEIVVHGTGPVGVSNFVTPHWFDPRAGKDQKFDWLGKVTAPFRMTKGGYVVVTREGKIQQHFGETYPEWRRAMKHADTSRSARRTTT
;
A
#
# COMPACT_ATOMS: atom_id res chain seq x y z
N MET A 1 -5.96 10.20 11.41
CA MET A 1 -5.46 9.46 10.24
C MET A 1 -5.15 10.39 9.08
N THR A 2 -6.10 11.05 8.44
CA THR A 2 -5.94 11.88 7.23
C THR A 2 -4.79 12.89 7.29
N ARG A 3 -4.60 13.59 8.42
CA ARG A 3 -3.46 14.53 8.59
C ARG A 3 -2.11 13.84 8.53
N ALA A 4 -1.98 12.61 9.06
CA ALA A 4 -0.73 11.85 8.97
C ALA A 4 -0.47 11.42 7.54
N CYS A 5 -1.48 10.90 6.83
CA CYS A 5 -1.37 10.55 5.40
C CYS A 5 -1.01 11.79 4.55
N ALA A 6 -1.65 12.94 4.80
CA ALA A 6 -1.30 14.19 4.11
C ALA A 6 0.17 14.58 4.32
N THR A 7 0.66 14.50 5.56
CA THR A 7 2.08 14.76 5.86
C THR A 7 2.99 13.77 5.17
N GLN A 8 2.64 12.47 5.20
CA GLN A 8 3.41 11.41 4.56
C GLN A 8 3.49 11.62 3.04
N VAL A 9 2.37 11.90 2.40
CA VAL A 9 2.34 12.18 0.95
C VAL A 9 3.19 13.41 0.63
N GLN A 10 2.99 14.52 1.33
CA GLN A 10 3.64 15.79 1.01
C GLN A 10 5.14 15.81 1.30
N GLN A 11 5.57 15.20 2.41
CA GLN A 11 6.94 15.36 2.91
C GLN A 11 7.83 14.14 2.67
N HIS A 12 7.24 12.95 2.51
CA HIS A 12 7.99 11.70 2.40
C HIS A 12 7.84 11.06 1.02
N ALA A 13 6.61 10.66 0.63
CA ALA A 13 6.39 9.83 -0.54
C ALA A 13 6.51 10.60 -1.86
N ALA A 14 5.77 11.68 -2.04
CA ALA A 14 5.79 12.42 -3.29
C ALA A 14 7.19 12.96 -3.66
N PRO A 15 7.97 13.56 -2.72
CA PRO A 15 9.35 13.95 -3.02
C PRO A 15 10.26 12.77 -3.36
N THR A 16 10.08 11.61 -2.68
CA THR A 16 10.87 10.41 -2.93
C THR A 16 10.61 9.83 -4.32
N TRP A 17 9.36 9.88 -4.77
CA TRP A 17 8.93 9.36 -6.06
C TRP A 17 8.96 10.40 -7.19
N GLY A 18 9.39 11.63 -6.91
CA GLY A 18 9.37 12.73 -7.89
C GLY A 18 7.96 13.10 -8.35
N GLN A 19 6.96 12.82 -7.54
CA GLN A 19 5.55 13.12 -7.81
C GLN A 19 5.18 14.50 -7.29
N VAL A 20 4.16 15.10 -7.91
CA VAL A 20 3.53 16.30 -7.35
C VAL A 20 2.67 15.85 -6.15
N PRO A 21 2.84 16.47 -4.96
CA PRO A 21 2.03 16.10 -3.81
C PRO A 21 0.53 16.33 -4.07
N ILE A 22 -0.26 15.29 -3.91
CA ILE A 22 -1.72 15.35 -4.00
C ILE A 22 -2.29 15.66 -2.62
N PRO A 23 -3.25 16.60 -2.47
CA PRO A 23 -3.91 16.85 -1.21
C PRO A 23 -4.66 15.62 -0.71
N VAL A 24 -4.44 15.22 0.53
CA VAL A 24 -5.24 14.19 1.22
C VAL A 24 -6.18 14.89 2.18
N VAL A 25 -7.47 14.78 1.94
CA VAL A 25 -8.52 15.48 2.71
C VAL A 25 -9.52 14.49 3.29
N TYR A 26 -10.16 14.88 4.38
CA TYR A 26 -11.25 14.11 4.98
C TYR A 26 -12.60 14.55 4.37
N ALA A 27 -13.41 13.58 4.03
CA ALA A 27 -14.83 13.74 3.74
C ALA A 27 -15.63 12.79 4.66
N ALA A 28 -16.78 13.22 5.17
CA ALA A 28 -17.59 12.39 6.06
C ALA A 28 -18.37 11.31 5.28
N SER A 29 -18.52 11.49 3.97
CA SER A 29 -19.15 10.55 3.04
C SER A 29 -18.62 10.75 1.62
N GLU A 30 -18.89 9.82 0.73
CA GLU A 30 -18.56 9.95 -0.70
C GLU A 30 -19.21 11.18 -1.34
N GLN A 31 -20.43 11.49 -0.91
CA GLN A 31 -21.19 12.65 -1.43
C GLN A 31 -20.56 13.99 -1.06
N GLU A 32 -19.75 14.01 0.00
CA GLU A 32 -19.00 15.20 0.46
C GLU A 32 -17.60 15.25 -0.15
N ALA A 33 -17.16 14.21 -0.85
CA ALA A 33 -15.86 14.21 -1.50
C ALA A 33 -15.81 15.29 -2.60
N PRO A 34 -14.69 16.00 -2.76
CA PRO A 34 -14.54 16.96 -3.85
C PRO A 34 -14.75 16.29 -5.21
N PRO A 35 -15.38 16.96 -6.18
CA PRO A 35 -15.53 16.42 -7.53
C PRO A 35 -14.17 16.02 -8.13
N GLY A 36 -14.09 14.81 -8.67
CA GLY A 36 -12.86 14.25 -9.25
C GLY A 36 -11.82 13.79 -8.23
N ALA A 37 -12.15 13.75 -6.95
CA ALA A 37 -11.29 13.17 -5.93
C ALA A 37 -11.22 11.64 -6.10
N TRP A 38 -10.04 11.08 -5.91
CA TRP A 38 -9.87 9.66 -5.64
C TRP A 38 -10.35 9.36 -4.23
N VAL A 39 -11.15 8.33 -4.06
CA VAL A 39 -11.82 8.05 -2.78
C VAL A 39 -11.24 6.78 -2.17
N ILE A 40 -10.83 6.86 -0.90
CA ILE A 40 -10.50 5.69 -0.09
C ILE A 40 -11.46 5.68 1.10
N ALA A 41 -12.43 4.76 1.07
CA ALA A 41 -13.43 4.60 2.12
C ALA A 41 -12.88 3.78 3.29
N ILE A 42 -13.15 4.21 4.52
CA ILE A 42 -12.87 3.42 5.72
C ILE A 42 -14.19 2.81 6.18
N LEU A 43 -14.24 1.48 6.19
CA LEU A 43 -15.41 0.68 6.54
C LEU A 43 -15.11 -0.18 7.77
N ASP A 44 -16.14 -0.66 8.46
CA ASP A 44 -15.96 -1.59 9.58
C ASP A 44 -15.63 -2.98 9.05
N ASP A 45 -16.50 -3.56 8.24
CA ASP A 45 -16.41 -4.93 7.75
C ASP A 45 -15.93 -4.99 6.29
N PRO A 46 -15.13 -6.02 5.94
CA PRO A 46 -14.73 -6.24 4.56
C PRO A 46 -15.94 -6.62 3.69
N ASP A 47 -16.07 -5.96 2.56
CA ASP A 47 -17.05 -6.30 1.52
C ASP A 47 -16.53 -7.39 0.57
N GLN A 48 -15.23 -7.58 0.54
CA GLN A 48 -14.59 -8.74 -0.05
C GLN A 48 -13.96 -9.53 1.09
N ALA A 49 -14.23 -10.82 1.16
CA ALA A 49 -13.54 -11.68 2.08
C ALA A 49 -12.03 -11.46 1.88
N ASP A 50 -11.34 -11.20 3.02
CA ASP A 50 -9.91 -11.43 3.08
C ASP A 50 -8.96 -10.28 2.68
N ALA A 51 -9.36 -8.99 2.80
CA ALA A 51 -8.45 -7.86 2.64
C ALA A 51 -8.45 -6.93 3.86
N LEU A 52 -7.29 -6.35 4.20
CA LEU A 52 -7.22 -5.22 5.15
C LEU A 52 -7.58 -3.89 4.45
N GLY A 53 -7.22 -3.80 3.19
CA GLY A 53 -7.50 -2.69 2.29
C GLY A 53 -7.21 -3.10 0.86
N TRP A 54 -7.68 -2.30 -0.07
CA TRP A 54 -7.39 -2.42 -1.49
C TRP A 54 -7.70 -1.13 -2.21
N HIS A 55 -7.08 -0.91 -3.36
CA HIS A 55 -7.45 0.14 -4.30
C HIS A 55 -7.58 -0.43 -5.71
N THR A 56 -8.35 0.23 -6.56
CA THR A 56 -8.60 -0.17 -7.94
C THR A 56 -9.09 1.00 -8.78
N GLU A 57 -9.11 0.79 -10.09
CA GLU A 57 -9.87 1.61 -11.02
C GLU A 57 -11.24 0.97 -11.23
N GLU A 58 -12.30 1.74 -11.07
CA GLU A 58 -13.67 1.36 -11.42
C GLU A 58 -14.07 1.94 -12.78
N GLN A 59 -15.25 1.58 -13.28
CA GLN A 59 -15.75 2.07 -14.58
C GLN A 59 -15.73 3.60 -14.66
N GLY A 60 -15.15 4.14 -15.73
CA GLY A 60 -15.08 5.57 -15.97
C GLY A 60 -13.86 6.28 -15.38
N ASP A 61 -12.73 5.58 -15.24
CA ASP A 61 -11.46 6.10 -14.70
C ASP A 61 -11.57 6.58 -13.24
N LEU A 62 -12.55 6.07 -12.49
CA LEU A 62 -12.72 6.39 -11.08
C LEU A 62 -11.75 5.57 -10.23
N ILE A 63 -10.79 6.24 -9.60
CA ILE A 63 -9.89 5.61 -8.65
C ILE A 63 -10.58 5.53 -7.29
N TYR A 64 -10.68 4.31 -6.78
CA TYR A 64 -11.38 4.00 -5.56
C TYR A 64 -10.61 2.99 -4.71
N GLY A 65 -10.67 3.13 -3.39
CA GLY A 65 -10.07 2.19 -2.46
C GLY A 65 -10.93 2.00 -1.22
N ARG A 66 -10.65 0.93 -0.48
CA ARG A 66 -11.31 0.60 0.79
C ARG A 66 -10.31 0.14 1.81
N VAL A 67 -10.58 0.47 3.07
CA VAL A 67 -9.83 0.03 4.25
C VAL A 67 -10.81 -0.50 5.27
N PHE A 68 -10.52 -1.64 5.87
CA PHE A 68 -11.42 -2.32 6.78
C PHE A 68 -10.87 -2.30 8.21
N ALA A 69 -11.65 -1.75 9.14
CA ALA A 69 -11.22 -1.56 10.52
C ALA A 69 -11.32 -2.87 11.33
N ALA A 70 -12.39 -3.65 11.19
CA ALA A 70 -12.61 -4.85 11.99
C ALA A 70 -11.47 -5.87 11.85
N PRO A 71 -10.97 -6.25 10.66
CA PRO A 71 -9.87 -7.20 10.57
C PRO A 71 -8.58 -6.72 11.26
N VAL A 72 -8.32 -5.42 11.27
CA VAL A 72 -7.19 -4.85 12.01
C VAL A 72 -7.37 -5.01 13.50
N LEU A 73 -8.55 -4.63 14.02
CA LEU A 73 -8.84 -4.63 15.45
C LEU A 73 -8.97 -6.06 16.01
N ASP A 74 -9.60 -6.96 15.29
CA ASP A 74 -9.78 -8.37 15.68
C ASP A 74 -8.45 -9.13 15.75
N ASN A 75 -7.45 -8.70 14.99
CA ASN A 75 -6.10 -9.26 15.05
C ASN A 75 -5.15 -8.49 16.01
N GLY A 76 -5.71 -7.79 16.99
CA GLY A 76 -4.96 -7.11 18.05
C GLY A 76 -4.33 -5.79 17.63
N GLY A 77 -4.73 -5.24 16.51
CA GLY A 77 -4.32 -3.91 16.05
C GLY A 77 -5.06 -2.77 16.78
N ALA A 78 -4.73 -1.57 16.41
CA ALA A 78 -5.31 -0.35 16.95
C ALA A 78 -5.75 0.62 15.84
N VAL A 79 -6.46 1.69 16.22
CA VAL A 79 -6.91 2.68 15.23
C VAL A 79 -5.75 3.55 14.74
N LEU A 80 -4.91 4.07 15.64
CA LEU A 80 -3.92 5.11 15.31
C LEU A 80 -2.46 4.72 15.55
N SER A 81 -2.14 4.00 16.61
CA SER A 81 -0.74 3.75 16.99
C SER A 81 -0.51 2.30 17.41
N GLY A 82 0.67 1.76 17.08
CA GLY A 82 1.03 0.37 17.31
C GLY A 82 1.60 -0.28 16.05
N ALA A 83 1.90 -1.57 16.14
CA ALA A 83 2.51 -2.33 15.04
C ALA A 83 1.55 -2.61 13.88
N LEU A 84 0.25 -2.74 14.18
CA LEU A 84 -0.82 -2.93 13.20
C LEU A 84 -1.90 -1.87 13.47
N THR A 85 -2.21 -1.03 12.50
CA THR A 85 -3.17 0.06 12.70
C THR A 85 -4.05 0.29 11.48
N VAL A 86 -5.28 0.74 11.71
CA VAL A 86 -6.18 1.19 10.63
C VAL A 86 -5.55 2.36 9.87
N SER A 87 -4.88 3.28 10.58
CA SER A 87 -4.14 4.39 9.95
C SER A 87 -2.96 3.91 9.09
N GLY A 88 -2.30 2.83 9.48
CA GLY A 88 -1.24 2.19 8.70
C GLY A 88 -1.77 1.59 7.41
N VAL A 89 -2.89 0.86 7.47
CA VAL A 89 -3.54 0.31 6.27
C VAL A 89 -4.03 1.44 5.37
N LEU A 90 -4.67 2.49 5.93
CA LEU A 90 -5.08 3.65 5.14
C LEU A 90 -3.89 4.30 4.42
N SER A 91 -2.78 4.50 5.12
CA SER A 91 -1.62 5.14 4.51
C SER A 91 -0.98 4.25 3.44
N HIS A 92 -1.03 2.92 3.58
CA HIS A 92 -0.59 1.96 2.58
C HIS A 92 -1.37 2.15 1.26
N GLU A 93 -2.69 2.11 1.31
CA GLU A 93 -3.54 2.29 0.13
C GLU A 93 -3.39 3.71 -0.49
N VAL A 94 -3.24 4.75 0.35
CA VAL A 94 -2.97 6.12 -0.13
C VAL A 94 -1.66 6.19 -0.92
N LEU A 95 -0.61 5.51 -0.45
CA LEU A 95 0.70 5.52 -1.09
C LEU A 95 0.70 4.76 -2.40
N GLU A 96 0.05 3.62 -2.47
CA GLU A 96 -0.06 2.81 -3.68
C GLU A 96 -0.93 3.52 -4.72
N THR A 97 -2.08 4.08 -4.31
CA THR A 97 -2.91 4.93 -5.17
C THR A 97 -2.14 6.13 -5.72
N LEU A 98 -1.22 6.73 -4.95
CA LEU A 98 -0.38 7.84 -5.42
C LEU A 98 0.53 7.43 -6.59
N VAL A 99 1.06 6.20 -6.59
CA VAL A 99 2.10 5.75 -7.52
C VAL A 99 1.53 4.93 -8.67
N ASP A 100 0.60 4.03 -8.40
CA ASP A 100 -0.09 3.20 -9.40
C ASP A 100 -1.62 3.23 -9.21
N PRO A 101 -2.27 4.38 -9.47
CA PRO A 101 -3.72 4.53 -9.24
C PRO A 101 -4.55 3.53 -10.05
N HIS A 102 -4.09 3.12 -11.22
CA HIS A 102 -4.80 2.19 -12.11
C HIS A 102 -4.45 0.72 -11.87
N VAL A 103 -3.60 0.41 -10.89
CA VAL A 103 -3.18 -0.96 -10.55
C VAL A 103 -2.68 -1.73 -11.78
N ASN A 104 -1.92 -1.07 -12.65
CA ASN A 104 -1.53 -1.63 -13.97
C ASN A 104 -0.04 -1.54 -14.28
N LEU A 105 0.78 -0.97 -13.42
CA LEU A 105 2.21 -0.82 -13.64
C LEU A 105 2.98 -2.05 -13.16
N TRP A 106 4.01 -2.39 -13.92
CA TRP A 106 4.93 -3.49 -13.65
C TRP A 106 6.37 -3.05 -13.90
N ALA A 107 7.29 -3.47 -13.05
CA ALA A 107 8.71 -3.23 -13.20
C ALA A 107 9.45 -4.53 -13.52
N ASP A 108 10.19 -4.56 -14.62
CA ASP A 108 11.02 -5.70 -15.04
C ASP A 108 12.32 -5.74 -14.22
N ASN A 109 12.66 -6.90 -13.66
CA ASN A 109 13.90 -7.10 -12.89
C ASN A 109 15.13 -7.42 -13.77
N GLY A 110 14.99 -7.44 -15.07
CA GLY A 110 16.04 -7.78 -16.03
C GLY A 110 16.32 -9.28 -16.17
N ASN A 111 15.59 -10.17 -15.46
CA ASN A 111 15.76 -11.61 -15.47
C ASN A 111 14.50 -12.38 -15.85
N GLY A 112 13.54 -11.68 -16.47
CA GLY A 112 12.30 -12.28 -16.98
C GLY A 112 11.15 -12.29 -15.97
N ASP A 113 11.30 -11.65 -14.81
CA ASP A 113 10.21 -11.39 -13.87
C ASP A 113 9.81 -9.92 -13.94
N ALA A 114 8.51 -9.66 -13.89
CA ALA A 114 8.00 -8.32 -13.66
C ALA A 114 7.24 -8.26 -12.33
N TYR A 115 7.54 -7.25 -11.54
CA TYR A 115 6.99 -6.99 -10.21
C TYR A 115 5.90 -5.94 -10.29
N ALA A 116 4.78 -6.18 -9.64
CA ALA A 116 3.72 -5.19 -9.51
C ALA A 116 4.24 -3.93 -8.80
N LEU A 117 3.84 -2.76 -9.28
CA LEU A 117 4.31 -1.48 -8.72
C LEU A 117 3.47 -1.10 -7.47
N GLU A 118 3.41 -2.02 -6.49
CA GLU A 118 2.79 -1.79 -5.19
C GLU A 118 3.88 -1.41 -4.17
N ILE A 119 3.89 -0.16 -3.77
CA ILE A 119 5.05 0.38 -3.03
C ILE A 119 5.03 0.10 -1.53
N GLY A 120 3.90 -0.29 -0.97
CA GLY A 120 3.74 -0.69 0.43
C GLY A 120 4.02 -2.18 0.65
N ASP A 121 3.70 -3.02 -0.32
CA ASP A 121 3.70 -4.48 -0.24
C ASP A 121 5.03 -5.10 0.19
N PRO A 122 6.19 -4.73 -0.40
CA PRO A 122 7.46 -5.33 -0.02
C PRO A 122 7.87 -5.09 1.43
N VAL A 123 7.23 -4.13 2.09
CA VAL A 123 7.51 -3.68 3.46
C VAL A 123 6.23 -3.61 4.32
N GLU A 124 5.19 -4.36 3.98
CA GLU A 124 3.83 -4.24 4.52
C GLU A 124 3.75 -4.32 6.05
N SER A 125 4.59 -5.12 6.71
CA SER A 125 4.60 -5.22 8.17
C SER A 125 5.43 -4.13 8.86
N ASP A 126 6.03 -3.23 8.10
CA ASP A 126 6.86 -2.16 8.63
C ASP A 126 6.11 -0.84 8.64
N SER A 127 6.10 -0.18 9.78
CA SER A 127 5.43 1.11 9.97
C SER A 127 6.32 2.08 10.75
N TYR A 128 5.97 3.35 10.71
CA TYR A 128 6.55 4.40 11.55
C TYR A 128 5.46 5.38 11.97
N GLU A 129 5.80 6.29 12.88
CA GLU A 129 4.82 7.22 13.42
C GLU A 129 5.07 8.64 12.94
N ILE A 130 3.98 9.35 12.62
CA ILE A 130 3.96 10.78 12.37
C ILE A 130 3.21 11.43 13.53
N VAL A 131 3.84 12.41 14.20
CA VAL A 131 3.20 13.13 15.28
C VAL A 131 2.25 14.18 14.71
N VAL A 132 0.97 14.01 14.99
CA VAL A 132 -0.08 14.94 14.57
C VAL A 132 -0.47 15.83 15.74
N HIS A 133 -0.35 17.14 15.55
CA HIS A 133 -0.70 18.12 16.59
C HIS A 133 -2.15 17.92 17.08
N GLY A 134 -2.31 17.82 18.39
CA GLY A 134 -3.60 17.60 19.05
C GLY A 134 -4.10 16.14 19.05
N THR A 135 -3.36 15.21 18.40
CA THR A 135 -3.72 13.78 18.36
C THR A 135 -2.62 12.91 18.97
N GLY A 136 -1.35 13.26 18.76
CA GLY A 136 -0.19 12.45 19.15
C GLY A 136 0.35 11.61 17.96
N PRO A 137 1.07 10.51 18.26
CA PRO A 137 1.64 9.64 17.23
C PRO A 137 0.55 8.88 16.46
N VAL A 138 0.71 8.82 15.15
CA VAL A 138 -0.16 8.10 14.22
C VAL A 138 0.71 7.21 13.33
N GLY A 139 0.46 5.91 13.38
CA GLY A 139 1.16 4.92 12.57
C GLY A 139 0.83 5.07 11.09
N VAL A 140 1.87 5.04 10.26
CA VAL A 140 1.78 5.05 8.80
C VAL A 140 2.67 3.96 8.22
N SER A 141 2.33 3.43 7.06
CA SER A 141 3.07 2.37 6.37
C SER A 141 4.46 2.83 5.94
N ASN A 142 5.45 1.95 6.02
CA ASN A 142 6.69 2.07 5.25
C ASN A 142 6.38 1.93 3.75
N PHE A 143 7.29 2.31 2.88
CA PHE A 143 7.15 2.18 1.43
C PHE A 143 8.51 2.06 0.76
N VAL A 144 8.56 1.39 -0.39
CA VAL A 144 9.78 1.28 -1.19
C VAL A 144 9.95 2.51 -2.09
N THR A 145 11.20 2.81 -2.42
CA THR A 145 11.58 3.93 -3.28
C THR A 145 11.67 3.47 -4.75
N PRO A 146 11.77 4.40 -5.73
CA PRO A 146 11.99 4.04 -7.14
C PRO A 146 13.22 3.15 -7.36
N HIS A 147 14.26 3.27 -6.54
CA HIS A 147 15.46 2.42 -6.64
C HIS A 147 15.18 0.95 -6.36
N TRP A 148 14.13 0.64 -5.63
CA TRP A 148 13.71 -0.74 -5.39
C TRP A 148 13.31 -1.45 -6.69
N PHE A 149 12.76 -0.71 -7.64
CA PHE A 149 12.32 -1.18 -8.95
C PHE A 149 13.39 -1.08 -10.04
N ASP A 150 14.61 -0.64 -9.73
CA ASP A 150 15.74 -0.58 -10.68
C ASP A 150 16.74 -1.71 -10.41
N PRO A 151 16.85 -2.73 -11.29
CA PRO A 151 17.80 -3.82 -11.12
C PRO A 151 19.27 -3.37 -11.14
N ARG A 152 19.53 -2.15 -11.61
CA ARG A 152 20.89 -1.57 -11.68
C ARG A 152 21.22 -0.65 -10.50
N ALA A 153 20.27 -0.44 -9.58
CA ALA A 153 20.49 0.43 -8.43
C ALA A 153 21.65 -0.05 -7.56
N GLY A 154 22.56 0.86 -7.25
CA GLY A 154 23.75 0.58 -6.45
C GLY A 154 23.40 0.36 -4.97
N LYS A 155 24.33 -0.27 -4.23
CA LYS A 155 24.17 -0.59 -2.80
C LYS A 155 24.03 0.64 -1.90
N ASP A 156 24.49 1.79 -2.37
CA ASP A 156 24.42 3.06 -1.62
C ASP A 156 23.06 3.75 -1.76
N GLN A 157 22.15 3.19 -2.56
CA GLN A 157 20.81 3.69 -2.74
C GLN A 157 19.91 3.25 -1.58
N LYS A 158 18.94 4.09 -1.27
CA LYS A 158 17.89 3.78 -0.30
C LYS A 158 16.73 3.06 -1.02
N PHE A 159 16.39 1.84 -0.59
CA PHE A 159 15.38 1.02 -1.24
C PHE A 159 13.99 1.12 -0.62
N ASP A 160 13.90 1.55 0.63
CA ASP A 160 12.65 1.85 1.33
C ASP A 160 12.82 3.04 2.26
N TRP A 161 11.72 3.65 2.69
CA TRP A 161 11.77 4.85 3.50
C TRP A 161 12.50 4.65 4.84
N LEU A 162 12.37 3.50 5.47
CA LEU A 162 13.04 3.18 6.74
C LEU A 162 14.46 2.61 6.58
N GLY A 163 14.90 2.27 5.37
CA GLY A 163 16.23 1.68 5.11
C GLY A 163 16.37 0.23 5.58
N LYS A 164 15.28 -0.53 5.61
CA LYS A 164 15.27 -1.95 6.01
C LYS A 164 15.58 -2.90 4.86
N VAL A 165 15.27 -2.50 3.65
CA VAL A 165 15.56 -3.25 2.43
C VAL A 165 16.95 -2.88 1.91
N THR A 166 17.76 -3.87 1.55
CA THR A 166 19.18 -3.68 1.21
C THR A 166 19.53 -3.89 -0.26
N ALA A 167 18.55 -4.25 -1.08
CA ALA A 167 18.73 -4.47 -2.52
C ALA A 167 17.40 -4.34 -3.28
N PRO A 168 17.44 -4.09 -4.60
CA PRO A 168 16.25 -4.07 -5.44
C PRO A 168 15.48 -5.39 -5.38
N PHE A 169 14.17 -5.35 -5.57
CA PHE A 169 13.27 -6.50 -5.63
C PHE A 169 13.34 -7.45 -4.42
N ARG A 170 13.88 -6.97 -3.28
CA ARG A 170 13.87 -7.69 -2.00
C ARG A 170 12.79 -7.14 -1.09
N MET A 171 12.15 -8.01 -0.33
CA MET A 171 11.16 -7.62 0.67
C MET A 171 11.70 -7.81 2.09
N THR A 172 11.07 -7.17 3.04
CA THR A 172 11.29 -7.46 4.46
C THR A 172 10.65 -8.80 4.83
N LYS A 173 10.98 -9.32 6.02
CA LYS A 173 10.44 -10.62 6.45
C LYS A 173 8.92 -10.65 6.55
N GLY A 174 8.29 -9.52 6.80
CA GLY A 174 6.85 -9.37 6.89
C GLY A 174 6.19 -8.75 5.65
N GLY A 175 6.93 -8.58 4.56
CA GLY A 175 6.41 -8.09 3.28
C GLY A 175 5.97 -9.22 2.35
N TYR A 176 5.36 -8.85 1.23
CA TYR A 176 5.07 -9.75 0.12
C TYR A 176 5.25 -9.00 -1.21
N VAL A 177 5.26 -9.73 -2.31
CA VAL A 177 5.31 -9.15 -3.66
C VAL A 177 4.45 -9.95 -4.63
N VAL A 178 3.88 -9.27 -5.60
CA VAL A 178 3.18 -9.87 -6.73
C VAL A 178 4.11 -9.84 -7.94
N VAL A 179 4.38 -11.01 -8.51
CA VAL A 179 5.33 -11.19 -9.61
C VAL A 179 4.65 -11.89 -10.77
N THR A 180 4.93 -11.47 -11.98
CA THR A 180 4.56 -12.23 -13.19
C THR A 180 5.80 -12.74 -13.89
N ARG A 181 5.74 -14.01 -14.28
CA ARG A 181 6.74 -14.69 -15.12
C ARG A 181 6.02 -15.52 -16.17
N GLU A 182 6.36 -15.34 -17.44
CA GLU A 182 5.74 -16.09 -18.57
C GLU A 182 4.20 -16.01 -18.54
N GLY A 183 3.64 -14.86 -18.16
CA GLY A 183 2.19 -14.63 -18.07
C GLY A 183 1.51 -15.27 -16.85
N LYS A 184 2.26 -15.90 -15.94
CA LYS A 184 1.73 -16.46 -14.70
C LYS A 184 1.98 -15.50 -13.55
N ILE A 185 0.92 -15.10 -12.87
CA ILE A 185 1.00 -14.24 -11.68
C ILE A 185 1.16 -15.12 -10.43
N GLN A 186 2.09 -14.73 -9.56
CA GLN A 186 2.41 -15.41 -8.32
C GLN A 186 2.57 -14.39 -7.18
N GLN A 187 2.21 -14.79 -5.97
CA GLN A 187 2.48 -14.03 -4.76
C GLN A 187 3.61 -14.71 -3.99
N HIS A 188 4.61 -13.93 -3.60
CA HIS A 188 5.72 -14.41 -2.76
C HIS A 188 5.67 -13.67 -1.42
N PHE A 189 5.76 -14.42 -0.34
CA PHE A 189 5.65 -13.91 1.03
C PHE A 189 6.98 -14.01 1.77
N GLY A 190 7.28 -13.02 2.59
CA GLY A 190 8.42 -13.01 3.49
C GLY A 190 8.31 -14.10 4.59
N GLU A 191 9.44 -14.41 5.22
CA GLU A 191 9.58 -15.52 6.18
C GLU A 191 8.64 -15.43 7.39
N THR A 192 8.35 -14.23 7.86
CA THR A 192 7.50 -13.95 9.02
C THR A 192 6.19 -13.27 8.63
N TYR A 193 5.80 -13.39 7.36
CA TYR A 193 4.50 -12.85 6.93
C TYR A 193 3.38 -13.53 7.73
N PRO A 194 2.47 -12.78 8.38
CA PRO A 194 1.48 -13.35 9.27
C PRO A 194 0.56 -14.35 8.58
N GLU A 195 0.39 -15.54 9.16
CA GLU A 195 -0.45 -16.60 8.56
C GLU A 195 -1.91 -16.14 8.34
N TRP A 196 -2.47 -15.36 9.27
CA TRP A 196 -3.82 -14.83 9.10
C TRP A 196 -3.94 -13.87 7.91
N ARG A 197 -2.90 -13.03 7.64
CA ARG A 197 -2.85 -12.19 6.44
C ARG A 197 -2.66 -13.01 5.18
N ARG A 198 -1.83 -14.06 5.24
CA ARG A 198 -1.61 -14.98 4.12
C ARG A 198 -2.90 -15.69 3.74
N ALA A 199 -3.67 -16.17 4.72
CA ALA A 199 -4.98 -16.78 4.49
C ALA A 199 -5.94 -15.80 3.79
N MET A 200 -5.88 -14.52 4.14
CA MET A 200 -6.65 -13.47 3.49
C MET A 200 -6.24 -13.22 2.03
N LYS A 201 -4.99 -13.44 1.65
CA LYS A 201 -4.48 -13.22 0.29
C LYS A 201 -4.69 -14.43 -0.65
N HIS A 202 -5.09 -15.58 -0.14
CA HIS A 202 -5.36 -16.78 -0.94
C HIS A 202 -6.73 -16.80 -1.62
N ALA A 203 -7.70 -16.05 -1.13
CA ALA A 203 -8.92 -15.81 -1.87
C ALA A 203 -8.58 -14.85 -3.01
N ASP A 204 -8.79 -15.24 -4.23
CA ASP A 204 -8.51 -14.65 -5.55
C ASP A 204 -8.44 -13.09 -5.61
N THR A 205 -7.60 -12.51 -4.75
CA THR A 205 -7.34 -11.07 -4.63
C THR A 205 -6.12 -10.64 -5.46
N SER A 206 -5.65 -11.52 -6.37
CA SER A 206 -4.56 -11.18 -7.27
C SER A 206 -4.93 -9.98 -8.15
N ARG A 207 -3.94 -9.17 -8.56
CA ARG A 207 -4.13 -8.09 -9.53
C ARG A 207 -4.91 -8.56 -10.78
N SER A 208 -4.71 -9.79 -11.23
CA SER A 208 -5.43 -10.36 -12.38
C SER A 208 -6.91 -10.57 -12.09
N ALA A 209 -7.29 -11.01 -10.89
CA ALA A 209 -8.70 -11.17 -10.52
C ALA A 209 -9.41 -9.81 -10.44
N ARG A 210 -8.76 -8.79 -9.92
CA ARG A 210 -9.30 -7.42 -9.89
C ARG A 210 -9.50 -6.83 -11.29
N ARG A 211 -8.72 -7.26 -12.29
CA ARG A 211 -8.83 -6.83 -13.70
C ARG A 211 -9.86 -7.61 -14.52
N THR A 212 -10.27 -8.81 -14.10
CA THR A 212 -11.22 -9.64 -14.83
C THR A 212 -12.68 -9.43 -14.42
N THR A 213 -12.94 -8.61 -13.44
CA THR A 213 -14.29 -8.26 -12.95
C THR A 213 -14.86 -6.97 -13.57
N THR A 214 -14.23 -6.44 -14.61
CA THR A 214 -14.73 -5.32 -15.43
C THR A 214 -15.30 -5.80 -16.76
#